data_1f4bfeea95abfef5515bcea1379ead1c
#
_entry.id   1f4bfeea95abfef5515bcea1379ead1c
#
_cell.length_a   1.000
_cell.length_b   1.000
_cell.length_c   1.000
_cell.angle_alpha   90.00
_cell.angle_beta   90.00
_cell.angle_gamma   90.00
#
_symmetry.space_group_name_H-M   'P 1'
#
loop_
_entity.id
_entity.type
_entity.pdbx_description
1 polymer ?
#
loop_
_entity_poly.entity_id
_entity_poly.type
_entity_poly.pdbx_seq_one_letter_code
_entity_poly.pdbx_strand_id
1 'polypeptide(L)'
;MELRTQRRKAATSERGFKQWRFAIRIGVIVVAVFVSYWPALRAGFVWDDEMLVTKNPLLQNISGLAEIWSGSRTADYFPLTNTVWWLEYHLFGQNAAGYHAVNIVFQALNALLVWAVLRRLNIPGAWLAGLIFGIHPVHVESVAWISELKNVLSLFFVLLSLLCFLEIDGKRLPGA
;
A
#
# COMPACT_ATOMS: atom_id res chain seq x y z
N MET A 1 48.20 -9.68 7.18
CA MET A 1 47.42 -8.52 6.67
C MET A 1 46.44 -8.94 5.58
N GLU A 2 46.82 -9.82 4.71
CA GLU A 2 46.07 -10.31 3.53
C GLU A 2 44.75 -11.04 3.85
N LEU A 3 44.79 -11.94 4.85
CA LEU A 3 43.60 -12.68 5.31
C LEU A 3 42.45 -11.77 5.84
N ARG A 4 42.77 -10.64 6.45
CA ARG A 4 41.78 -9.66 6.90
C ARG A 4 41.10 -8.93 5.71
N THR A 5 41.89 -8.65 4.67
CA THR A 5 41.41 -7.99 3.47
C THR A 5 40.52 -8.92 2.64
N GLN A 6 40.86 -10.20 2.54
CA GLN A 6 40.03 -11.21 1.87
C GLN A 6 38.70 -11.44 2.61
N ARG A 7 38.70 -11.54 3.94
CA ARG A 7 37.48 -11.66 4.74
C ARG A 7 36.56 -10.44 4.60
N ARG A 8 37.11 -9.22 4.54
CA ARG A 8 36.32 -7.99 4.29
C ARG A 8 35.68 -8.01 2.91
N LYS A 9 36.41 -8.39 1.87
CA LYS A 9 35.88 -8.48 0.50
C LYS A 9 34.77 -9.52 0.40
N ALA A 10 34.93 -10.70 1.00
CA ALA A 10 33.91 -11.73 1.03
C ALA A 10 32.65 -11.25 1.76
N ALA A 11 32.77 -10.63 2.93
CA ALA A 11 31.64 -10.08 3.68
C ALA A 11 30.89 -8.96 2.92
N THR A 12 31.62 -8.12 2.17
CA THR A 12 31.01 -7.07 1.34
C THR A 12 30.24 -7.68 0.16
N SER A 13 30.80 -8.69 -0.49
CA SER A 13 30.16 -9.43 -1.59
C SER A 13 28.87 -10.13 -1.13
N GLU A 14 28.89 -10.81 0.03
CA GLU A 14 27.70 -11.47 0.59
C GLU A 14 26.59 -10.47 0.96
N ARG A 15 26.95 -9.31 1.52
CA ARG A 15 25.98 -8.23 1.81
C ARG A 15 25.35 -7.70 0.52
N GLY A 16 26.13 -7.45 -0.50
CA GLY A 16 25.64 -7.01 -1.81
C GLY A 16 24.66 -8.01 -2.41
N PHE A 17 24.98 -9.30 -2.37
CA PHE A 17 24.10 -10.36 -2.87
C PHE A 17 22.77 -10.46 -2.09
N LYS A 18 22.80 -10.33 -0.76
CA LYS A 18 21.57 -10.32 0.06
C LYS A 18 20.69 -9.11 -0.25
N GLN A 19 21.27 -7.92 -0.39
CA GLN A 19 20.54 -6.70 -0.73
C GLN A 19 19.88 -6.78 -2.12
N TRP A 20 20.61 -7.29 -3.11
CA TRP A 20 20.07 -7.46 -4.46
C TRP A 20 18.89 -8.43 -4.50
N ARG A 21 19.01 -9.59 -3.83
CA ARG A 21 17.88 -10.54 -3.70
C ARG A 21 16.67 -9.93 -3.02
N PHE A 22 16.89 -9.06 -2.04
CA PHE A 22 15.81 -8.36 -1.34
C PHE A 22 15.12 -7.36 -2.29
N ALA A 23 15.89 -6.58 -3.03
CA ALA A 23 15.34 -5.63 -4.01
C ALA A 23 14.55 -6.33 -5.13
N ILE A 24 15.04 -7.47 -5.64
CA ILE A 24 14.30 -8.28 -6.62
C ILE A 24 12.95 -8.74 -6.05
N ARG A 25 12.93 -9.22 -4.81
CA ARG A 25 11.69 -9.69 -4.18
C ARG A 25 10.66 -8.59 -4.05
N ILE A 26 11.07 -7.37 -3.71
CA ILE A 26 10.21 -6.18 -3.73
C ILE A 26 9.69 -5.95 -5.15
N GLY A 27 10.60 -5.88 -6.13
CA GLY A 27 10.24 -5.64 -7.52
C GLY A 27 9.25 -6.66 -8.07
N VAL A 28 9.43 -7.94 -7.75
CA VAL A 28 8.49 -9.01 -8.19
C VAL A 28 7.09 -8.80 -7.60
N ILE A 29 6.97 -8.49 -6.31
CA ILE A 29 5.65 -8.21 -5.69
C ILE A 29 4.99 -7.01 -6.38
N VAL A 30 5.72 -5.90 -6.50
CA VAL A 30 5.18 -4.67 -7.11
C VAL A 30 4.74 -4.92 -8.54
N VAL A 31 5.60 -5.52 -9.37
CA VAL A 31 5.29 -5.81 -10.78
C VAL A 31 4.10 -6.77 -10.88
N ALA A 32 4.06 -7.83 -10.07
CA ALA A 32 2.96 -8.79 -10.09
C ALA A 32 1.62 -8.13 -9.75
N VAL A 33 1.57 -7.26 -8.73
CA VAL A 33 0.36 -6.49 -8.39
C VAL A 33 -0.05 -5.58 -9.54
N PHE A 34 0.86 -4.77 -10.07
CA PHE A 34 0.53 -3.87 -11.20
C PHE A 34 0.07 -4.62 -12.44
N VAL A 35 0.68 -5.75 -12.77
CA VAL A 35 0.25 -6.58 -13.91
C VAL A 35 -1.14 -7.18 -13.67
N SER A 36 -1.40 -7.68 -12.46
CA SER A 36 -2.71 -8.29 -12.12
C SER A 36 -3.86 -7.28 -12.17
N TYR A 37 -3.63 -6.05 -11.75
CA TYR A 37 -4.65 -4.99 -11.72
C TYR A 37 -4.55 -4.01 -12.89
N TRP A 38 -3.68 -4.26 -13.87
CA TRP A 38 -3.54 -3.44 -15.08
C TRP A 38 -4.87 -3.12 -15.80
N PRO A 39 -5.81 -4.08 -15.92
CA PRO A 39 -7.11 -3.80 -16.54
C PRO A 39 -7.89 -2.69 -15.85
N ALA A 40 -7.79 -2.55 -14.52
CA ALA A 40 -8.49 -1.51 -13.76
C ALA A 40 -8.08 -0.09 -14.18
N LEU A 41 -6.83 0.13 -14.63
CA LEU A 41 -6.38 1.44 -15.13
C LEU A 41 -7.13 1.93 -16.38
N ARG A 42 -7.85 1.03 -17.05
CA ARG A 42 -8.67 1.34 -18.23
C ARG A 42 -10.16 1.44 -17.91
N ALA A 43 -10.53 1.19 -16.66
CA ALA A 43 -11.90 1.32 -16.20
C ALA A 43 -12.25 2.80 -15.96
N GLY A 44 -13.53 3.10 -16.01
CA GLY A 44 -14.08 4.41 -15.63
C GLY A 44 -14.58 4.41 -14.19
N PHE A 45 -15.21 5.52 -13.82
CA PHE A 45 -15.98 5.60 -12.57
C PHE A 45 -17.26 4.76 -12.69
N VAL A 46 -17.59 4.02 -11.63
CA VAL A 46 -18.74 3.13 -11.61
C VAL A 46 -19.57 3.35 -10.34
N TRP A 47 -20.88 3.18 -10.45
CA TRP A 47 -21.85 3.25 -9.34
C TRP A 47 -21.69 4.52 -8.49
N ASP A 48 -21.39 4.35 -7.21
CA ASP A 48 -21.24 5.43 -6.21
C ASP A 48 -19.95 6.24 -6.35
N ASP A 49 -19.00 5.83 -7.20
CA ASP A 49 -17.83 6.65 -7.54
C ASP A 49 -18.25 8.04 -8.05
N GLU A 50 -19.35 8.11 -8.83
CA GLU A 50 -19.84 9.40 -9.29
C GLU A 50 -20.27 10.30 -8.14
N MET A 51 -21.01 9.77 -7.18
CA MET A 51 -21.52 10.53 -6.05
C MET A 51 -20.42 10.86 -5.05
N LEU A 52 -19.55 9.90 -4.75
CA LEU A 52 -18.53 10.04 -3.72
C LEU A 52 -17.30 10.82 -4.20
N VAL A 53 -16.99 10.79 -5.50
CA VAL A 53 -15.78 11.39 -6.06
C VAL A 53 -16.12 12.50 -7.05
N THR A 54 -16.68 12.18 -8.24
CA THR A 54 -16.74 13.14 -9.33
C THR A 54 -17.77 14.25 -9.11
N LYS A 55 -18.89 13.98 -8.47
CA LYS A 55 -19.97 14.92 -8.15
C LYS A 55 -19.91 15.44 -6.71
N ASN A 56 -18.91 15.06 -5.92
CA ASN A 56 -18.77 15.50 -4.54
C ASN A 56 -18.22 16.92 -4.46
N PRO A 57 -19.03 17.92 -4.01
CA PRO A 57 -18.58 19.31 -3.97
C PRO A 57 -17.46 19.56 -2.95
N LEU A 58 -17.31 18.68 -1.95
CA LEU A 58 -16.24 18.79 -0.95
C LEU A 58 -14.87 18.51 -1.56
N LEU A 59 -14.78 17.66 -2.58
CA LEU A 59 -13.53 17.36 -3.25
C LEU A 59 -13.11 18.44 -4.24
N GLN A 60 -14.07 19.21 -4.75
CA GLN A 60 -13.85 20.22 -5.80
C GLN A 60 -13.31 21.55 -5.26
N ASN A 61 -13.47 21.80 -3.97
CA ASN A 61 -13.10 23.06 -3.33
C ASN A 61 -11.96 22.89 -2.32
N ILE A 62 -11.08 23.90 -2.26
CA ILE A 62 -9.97 23.90 -1.28
C ILE A 62 -10.50 23.92 0.16
N SER A 63 -11.60 24.66 0.41
CA SER A 63 -12.27 24.70 1.72
C SER A 63 -12.90 23.36 2.12
N GLY A 64 -13.19 22.49 1.15
CA GLY A 64 -13.81 21.19 1.39
C GLY A 64 -13.02 20.28 2.33
N LEU A 65 -11.69 20.44 2.38
CA LEU A 65 -10.86 19.68 3.30
C LEU A 65 -11.23 19.93 4.77
N ALA A 66 -11.48 21.19 5.15
CA ALA A 66 -11.92 21.53 6.50
C ALA A 66 -13.31 20.96 6.81
N GLU A 67 -14.22 20.96 5.82
CA GLU A 67 -15.57 20.39 5.95
C GLU A 67 -15.54 18.86 6.08
N ILE A 68 -14.64 18.18 5.35
CA ILE A 68 -14.39 16.73 5.46
C ILE A 68 -14.04 16.36 6.90
N TRP A 69 -13.15 17.10 7.54
CA TRP A 69 -12.73 16.81 8.90
C TRP A 69 -13.73 17.24 9.97
N SER A 70 -14.57 18.25 9.71
CA SER A 70 -15.64 18.63 10.61
C SER A 70 -16.84 17.68 10.60
N GLY A 71 -16.98 16.84 9.56
CA GLY A 71 -18.08 15.90 9.39
C GLY A 71 -19.44 16.56 9.10
N SER A 72 -19.48 17.87 8.83
CA SER A 72 -20.71 18.65 8.76
C SER A 72 -21.59 18.35 7.53
N ARG A 73 -21.01 17.76 6.48
CA ARG A 73 -21.68 17.52 5.18
C ARG A 73 -21.40 16.16 4.56
N THR A 74 -20.79 15.24 5.29
CA THR A 74 -20.50 13.89 4.80
C THR A 74 -21.61 12.93 5.19
N ALA A 75 -22.13 12.14 4.23
CA ALA A 75 -23.08 11.06 4.51
C ALA A 75 -22.44 10.00 5.39
N ASP A 76 -21.18 9.65 5.08
CA ASP A 76 -20.33 8.74 5.84
C ASP A 76 -19.05 9.45 6.27
N TYR A 77 -18.66 9.25 7.54
CA TYR A 77 -17.48 9.92 8.09
C TYR A 77 -16.21 9.10 7.88
N PHE A 78 -15.59 9.26 6.71
CA PHE A 78 -14.27 8.69 6.35
C PHE A 78 -13.26 9.81 6.04
N PRO A 79 -12.86 10.64 7.04
CA PRO A 79 -12.09 11.86 6.75
C PRO A 79 -10.77 11.59 6.03
N LEU A 80 -10.07 10.50 6.37
CA LEU A 80 -8.81 10.15 5.74
C LEU A 80 -8.99 9.72 4.28
N THR A 81 -9.97 8.88 3.98
CA THR A 81 -10.31 8.44 2.62
C THR A 81 -10.71 9.64 1.76
N ASN A 82 -11.62 10.49 2.29
CA ASN A 82 -12.03 11.71 1.61
C ASN A 82 -10.86 12.67 1.40
N THR A 83 -9.87 12.72 2.30
CA THR A 83 -8.65 13.52 2.12
C THR A 83 -7.81 13.00 0.97
N VAL A 84 -7.67 11.66 0.83
CA VAL A 84 -6.95 11.08 -0.32
C VAL A 84 -7.70 11.38 -1.60
N TRP A 85 -9.03 11.19 -1.68
CA TRP A 85 -9.83 11.55 -2.84
C TRP A 85 -9.74 13.05 -3.16
N TRP A 86 -9.70 13.93 -2.15
CA TRP A 86 -9.50 15.36 -2.36
C TRP A 86 -8.15 15.65 -3.03
N LEU A 87 -7.07 14.99 -2.60
CA LEU A 87 -5.75 15.10 -3.25
C LEU A 87 -5.79 14.56 -4.68
N GLU A 88 -6.38 13.39 -4.89
CA GLU A 88 -6.52 12.76 -6.21
C GLU A 88 -7.32 13.64 -7.16
N TYR A 89 -8.41 14.24 -6.68
CA TYR A 89 -9.22 15.15 -7.48
C TYR A 89 -8.41 16.37 -7.97
N HIS A 90 -7.61 16.95 -7.09
CA HIS A 90 -6.77 18.10 -7.45
C HIS A 90 -5.58 17.71 -8.36
N LEU A 91 -5.13 16.46 -8.32
CA LEU A 91 -4.03 15.97 -9.15
C LEU A 91 -4.51 15.42 -10.50
N PHE A 92 -5.61 14.70 -10.52
CA PHE A 92 -6.07 13.92 -11.67
C PHE A 92 -7.39 14.43 -12.27
N GLY A 93 -8.13 15.28 -11.55
CA GLY A 93 -9.44 15.74 -11.96
C GLY A 93 -10.42 14.58 -12.14
N GLN A 94 -10.97 14.44 -13.34
CA GLN A 94 -11.90 13.35 -13.70
C GLN A 94 -11.22 12.18 -14.44
N ASN A 95 -9.91 12.07 -14.34
CA ASN A 95 -9.18 10.94 -14.92
C ASN A 95 -9.18 9.72 -13.97
N ALA A 96 -10.10 8.79 -14.17
CA ALA A 96 -10.27 7.59 -13.34
C ALA A 96 -8.99 6.75 -13.21
N ALA A 97 -8.12 6.72 -14.23
CA ALA A 97 -6.87 5.96 -14.20
C ALA A 97 -5.95 6.38 -13.05
N GLY A 98 -5.96 7.67 -12.66
CA GLY A 98 -5.19 8.17 -11.51
C GLY A 98 -5.65 7.55 -10.20
N TYR A 99 -6.95 7.49 -9.96
CA TYR A 99 -7.55 6.90 -8.76
C TYR A 99 -7.29 5.39 -8.68
N HIS A 100 -7.50 4.67 -9.78
CA HIS A 100 -7.15 3.25 -9.84
C HIS A 100 -5.67 3.01 -9.57
N ALA A 101 -4.78 3.87 -10.08
CA ALA A 101 -3.35 3.75 -9.83
C ALA A 101 -3.03 3.87 -8.33
N VAL A 102 -3.69 4.78 -7.61
CA VAL A 102 -3.50 4.96 -6.16
C VAL A 102 -3.96 3.71 -5.39
N ASN A 103 -5.14 3.14 -5.72
CA ASN A 103 -5.60 1.89 -5.12
C ASN A 103 -4.61 0.75 -5.34
N ILE A 104 -4.07 0.62 -6.56
CA ILE A 104 -3.07 -0.40 -6.91
C ILE A 104 -1.77 -0.18 -6.13
N VAL A 105 -1.34 1.07 -5.96
CA VAL A 105 -0.16 1.40 -5.13
C VAL A 105 -0.38 0.98 -3.68
N PHE A 106 -1.53 1.31 -3.08
CA PHE A 106 -1.84 0.87 -1.72
C PHE A 106 -1.88 -0.65 -1.60
N GLN A 107 -2.43 -1.37 -2.60
CA GLN A 107 -2.41 -2.83 -2.60
C GLN A 107 -0.97 -3.38 -2.66
N ALA A 108 -0.10 -2.81 -3.48
CA ALA A 108 1.31 -3.20 -3.53
C ALA A 108 2.02 -2.94 -2.20
N LEU A 109 1.77 -1.78 -1.57
CA LEU A 109 2.29 -1.46 -0.23
C LEU A 109 1.76 -2.45 0.81
N ASN A 110 0.47 -2.80 0.79
CA ASN A 110 -0.11 -3.79 1.68
C ASN A 110 0.55 -5.16 1.52
N ALA A 111 0.77 -5.61 0.29
CA ALA A 111 1.48 -6.88 0.03
C ALA A 111 2.92 -6.88 0.58
N LEU A 112 3.64 -5.77 0.45
CA LEU A 112 4.96 -5.60 1.02
C LEU A 112 4.93 -5.56 2.56
N LEU A 113 3.94 -4.91 3.15
CA LEU A 113 3.75 -4.88 4.61
C LEU A 113 3.37 -6.24 5.17
N VAL A 114 2.49 -7.01 4.51
CA VAL A 114 2.19 -8.40 4.87
C VAL A 114 3.47 -9.22 4.88
N TRP A 115 4.28 -9.14 3.81
CA TRP A 115 5.59 -9.78 3.80
C TRP A 115 6.48 -9.33 4.95
N ALA A 116 6.57 -8.01 5.24
CA ALA A 116 7.39 -7.46 6.31
C ALA A 116 6.96 -7.97 7.69
N VAL A 117 5.65 -7.97 7.98
CA VAL A 117 5.07 -8.48 9.23
C VAL A 117 5.38 -9.97 9.40
N LEU A 118 5.07 -10.80 8.39
CA LEU A 118 5.31 -12.24 8.45
C LEU A 118 6.79 -12.57 8.59
N ARG A 119 7.67 -11.80 7.93
CA ARG A 119 9.11 -11.93 8.09
C ARG A 119 9.57 -11.57 9.51
N ARG A 120 8.97 -10.55 10.10
CA ARG A 120 9.28 -10.14 11.48
C ARG A 120 8.86 -11.20 12.50
N LEU A 121 7.77 -11.91 12.20
CA LEU A 121 7.28 -13.06 12.98
C LEU A 121 8.04 -14.37 12.69
N ASN A 122 9.09 -14.33 11.86
CA ASN A 122 9.88 -15.50 11.44
C ASN A 122 9.06 -16.61 10.77
N ILE A 123 7.94 -16.27 10.12
CA ILE A 123 7.09 -17.26 9.43
C ILE A 123 7.77 -17.69 8.12
N PRO A 124 7.98 -19.02 7.93
CA PRO A 124 8.54 -19.54 6.69
C PRO A 124 7.60 -19.26 5.52
N GLY A 125 8.16 -18.94 4.35
CA GLY A 125 7.33 -18.60 3.18
C GLY A 125 6.75 -17.19 3.19
N ALA A 126 7.12 -16.31 4.13
CA ALA A 126 6.60 -14.95 4.27
C ALA A 126 6.56 -14.15 2.96
N TRP A 127 7.59 -14.28 2.09
CA TRP A 127 7.62 -13.60 0.81
C TRP A 127 6.53 -14.11 -0.14
N LEU A 128 6.36 -15.41 -0.22
CA LEU A 128 5.34 -16.05 -1.05
C LEU A 128 3.93 -15.67 -0.57
N ALA A 129 3.72 -15.63 0.74
CA ALA A 129 2.46 -15.19 1.33
C ALA A 129 2.13 -13.73 0.96
N GLY A 130 3.12 -12.82 1.04
CA GLY A 130 2.95 -11.43 0.59
C GLY A 130 2.64 -11.32 -0.90
N LEU A 131 3.31 -12.12 -1.75
CA LEU A 131 3.04 -12.17 -3.19
C LEU A 131 1.62 -12.67 -3.48
N ILE A 132 1.22 -13.80 -2.88
CA ILE A 132 -0.14 -14.38 -3.06
C ILE A 132 -1.18 -13.38 -2.58
N PHE A 133 -0.99 -12.76 -1.41
CA PHE A 133 -1.89 -11.72 -0.90
C PHE A 133 -2.05 -10.59 -1.92
N GLY A 134 -0.95 -10.10 -2.49
CA GLY A 134 -0.97 -8.97 -3.43
C GLY A 134 -1.79 -9.21 -4.69
N ILE A 135 -1.80 -10.45 -5.21
CA ILE A 135 -2.46 -10.82 -6.47
C ILE A 135 -3.73 -11.65 -6.28
N HIS A 136 -4.17 -11.88 -5.04
CA HIS A 136 -5.29 -12.78 -4.77
C HIS A 136 -6.61 -12.20 -5.31
N PRO A 137 -7.42 -12.98 -6.05
CA PRO A 137 -8.65 -12.48 -6.65
C PRO A 137 -9.69 -11.92 -5.67
N VAL A 138 -9.63 -12.31 -4.40
CA VAL A 138 -10.52 -11.79 -3.35
C VAL A 138 -10.40 -10.27 -3.15
N HIS A 139 -9.27 -9.67 -3.53
CA HIS A 139 -9.03 -8.24 -3.40
C HIS A 139 -9.47 -7.41 -4.61
N VAL A 140 -9.99 -8.05 -5.66
CA VAL A 140 -10.33 -7.35 -6.92
C VAL A 140 -11.34 -6.24 -6.66
N GLU A 141 -12.38 -6.48 -5.89
CA GLU A 141 -13.38 -5.47 -5.52
C GLU A 141 -12.72 -4.29 -4.80
N SER A 142 -11.96 -4.55 -3.74
CA SER A 142 -11.31 -3.50 -2.93
C SER A 142 -10.22 -2.70 -3.67
N VAL A 143 -9.66 -3.24 -4.75
CA VAL A 143 -8.56 -2.59 -5.49
C VAL A 143 -9.03 -1.95 -6.78
N ALA A 144 -9.91 -2.64 -7.53
CA ALA A 144 -10.36 -2.17 -8.83
C ALA A 144 -11.52 -1.17 -8.74
N TRP A 145 -12.23 -1.08 -7.63
CA TRP A 145 -13.29 -0.11 -7.40
C TRP A 145 -12.76 1.10 -6.65
N ILE A 146 -12.93 2.30 -7.21
CA ILE A 146 -12.36 3.55 -6.68
C ILE A 146 -12.92 3.86 -5.27
N SER A 147 -14.22 3.68 -5.06
CA SER A 147 -14.88 3.95 -3.77
C SER A 147 -14.43 3.01 -2.65
N GLU A 148 -13.81 1.89 -2.97
CA GLU A 148 -13.27 0.95 -1.99
C GLU A 148 -11.83 1.29 -1.54
N LEU A 149 -11.28 2.45 -1.91
CA LEU A 149 -10.01 2.97 -1.37
C LEU A 149 -9.94 2.84 0.16
N LYS A 150 -11.08 3.02 0.85
CA LYS A 150 -11.17 2.88 2.31
C LYS A 150 -10.63 1.55 2.83
N ASN A 151 -10.82 0.46 2.09
CA ASN A 151 -10.37 -0.88 2.47
C ASN A 151 -8.85 -1.02 2.38
N VAL A 152 -8.25 -0.67 1.23
CA VAL A 152 -6.80 -0.78 1.04
C VAL A 152 -6.04 0.22 1.91
N LEU A 153 -6.62 1.40 2.14
CA LEU A 153 -6.04 2.45 2.98
C LEU A 153 -6.09 2.07 4.46
N SER A 154 -7.22 1.56 4.96
CA SER A 154 -7.33 1.11 6.36
C SER A 154 -6.38 -0.05 6.65
N LEU A 155 -6.30 -1.03 5.75
CA LEU A 155 -5.38 -2.15 5.87
C LEU A 155 -3.92 -1.69 5.91
N PHE A 156 -3.55 -0.70 5.10
CA PHE A 156 -2.21 -0.11 5.12
C PHE A 156 -1.84 0.38 6.52
N PHE A 157 -2.71 1.14 7.17
CA PHE A 157 -2.44 1.67 8.51
C PHE A 157 -2.46 0.57 9.59
N VAL A 158 -3.35 -0.42 9.47
CA VAL A 158 -3.37 -1.58 10.38
C VAL A 158 -2.06 -2.35 10.31
N LEU A 159 -1.59 -2.68 9.11
CA LEU A 159 -0.33 -3.41 8.92
C LEU A 159 0.89 -2.60 9.37
N LEU A 160 0.89 -1.29 9.09
CA LEU A 160 1.95 -0.39 9.55
C LEU A 160 2.00 -0.30 11.08
N SER A 161 0.84 -0.16 11.73
CA SER A 161 0.71 -0.14 13.19
C SER A 161 1.20 -1.45 13.80
N LEU A 162 0.80 -2.59 13.22
CA LEU A 162 1.25 -3.92 13.66
C LEU A 162 2.77 -4.06 13.52
N LEU A 163 3.35 -3.63 12.41
CA LEU A 163 4.79 -3.68 12.20
C LEU A 163 5.53 -2.80 13.22
N CYS A 164 5.05 -1.57 13.47
CA CYS A 164 5.60 -0.69 14.50
C CYS A 164 5.52 -1.33 15.89
N PHE A 165 4.40 -1.94 16.23
CA PHE A 165 4.25 -2.67 17.51
C PHE A 165 5.29 -3.78 17.65
N LEU A 166 5.44 -4.63 16.63
CA LEU A 166 6.43 -5.72 16.63
C LEU A 166 7.87 -5.22 16.72
N GLU A 167 8.19 -4.05 16.14
CA GLU A 167 9.51 -3.44 16.27
C GLU A 167 9.79 -2.93 17.69
N ILE A 168 8.79 -2.39 18.38
CA ILE A 168 8.91 -1.89 19.76
C ILE A 168 9.04 -3.07 20.72
N ASP A 169 8.19 -4.09 20.59
CA ASP A 169 8.18 -5.27 21.44
C ASP A 169 9.48 -6.07 21.31
N GLY A 170 9.96 -6.30 20.09
CA GLY A 170 11.23 -6.99 19.85
C GLY A 170 12.46 -6.26 20.41
N LYS A 171 12.36 -4.97 20.75
CA LYS A 171 13.41 -4.22 21.46
C LYS A 171 13.31 -4.35 22.97
N ARG A 172 12.11 -4.67 23.50
CA ARG A 172 11.87 -4.81 24.94
C ARG A 172 12.21 -6.20 25.48
N LEU A 173 12.23 -7.21 24.61
CA LEU A 173 12.56 -8.60 24.94
C LEU A 173 13.88 -9.02 24.27
N PRO A 174 15.06 -8.57 24.78
CA PRO A 174 16.33 -9.07 24.29
C PRO A 174 16.49 -10.51 24.77
N GLY A 175 16.24 -11.50 23.90
CA GLY A 175 16.49 -12.91 24.21
C GLY A 175 15.33 -13.88 23.98
N ALA A 176 14.29 -13.53 23.21
CA ALA A 176 13.32 -14.48 22.70
C ALA A 176 13.71 -14.98 21.31
#